data_209fb676d587c77acb0289764f7ba177
#
_entry.id   209fb676d587c77acb0289764f7ba177
#
_cell.length_a   1.000
_cell.length_b   1.000
_cell.length_c   1.000
_cell.angle_alpha   90.00
_cell.angle_beta   90.00
_cell.angle_gamma   90.00
#
_symmetry.space_group_name_H-M   'P 1'
#
loop_
_entity.id
_entity.type
_entity.pdbx_description
1 polymer ?
#
loop_
_entity_poly.entity_id
_entity_poly.type
_entity_poly.pdbx_seq_one_letter_code
_entity_poly.pdbx_strand_id
1 'polypeptide(L)'
;MNSFTPQSSYSYEDIIECGKGNLFGAGNAQLPAPPMLIFDRITQVDKDGGLNGKGQIIAELDIKPKLWFFECHFLGDPVMPGCLGLDALWQMLGFYLGWLGYPGKGRALGVGEIKFVEEIKPDKELIQY
;
A
#
# COMPACT_ATOMS: atom_id res chain seq x y z
N MET A 1 -16.47 18.29 11.61
CA MET A 1 -15.40 18.27 10.60
C MET A 1 -14.23 17.46 11.15
N ASN A 2 -13.95 16.31 10.59
CA ASN A 2 -12.70 15.64 10.90
C ASN A 2 -11.57 16.44 10.24
N SER A 3 -10.85 17.20 11.04
CA SER A 3 -9.66 17.91 10.57
C SER A 3 -8.52 16.89 10.46
N PHE A 4 -8.37 16.29 9.28
CA PHE A 4 -7.20 15.46 8.99
C PHE A 4 -5.95 16.33 9.07
N THR A 5 -4.99 15.91 9.90
CA THR A 5 -3.66 16.52 9.98
C THR A 5 -2.66 15.59 9.32
N PRO A 6 -2.05 15.97 8.19
CA PRO A 6 -1.08 15.14 7.52
C PRO A 6 0.12 14.81 8.41
N GLN A 7 0.52 13.54 8.44
CA GLN A 7 1.74 13.06 9.07
C GLN A 7 2.71 12.60 7.99
N SER A 8 3.98 12.45 8.32
CA SER A 8 5.00 11.96 7.37
C SER A 8 5.17 10.45 7.38
N SER A 9 4.55 9.74 8.32
CA SER A 9 4.58 8.28 8.45
C SER A 9 3.30 7.80 9.13
N TYR A 10 2.96 6.53 8.91
CA TYR A 10 1.74 5.90 9.44
C TYR A 10 2.03 4.48 9.89
N SER A 11 1.61 4.16 11.11
CA SER A 11 1.72 2.83 11.69
C SER A 11 0.70 1.86 11.08
N TYR A 12 0.81 0.58 11.45
CA TYR A 12 -0.20 -0.41 11.06
C TYR A 12 -1.59 -0.04 11.55
N GLU A 13 -1.69 0.44 12.78
CA GLU A 13 -2.95 0.89 13.37
C GLU A 13 -3.56 2.05 12.58
N ASP A 14 -2.74 3.02 12.16
CA ASP A 14 -3.20 4.16 11.37
C ASP A 14 -3.77 3.72 10.01
N ILE A 15 -3.10 2.80 9.32
CA ILE A 15 -3.58 2.33 8.02
C ILE A 15 -4.82 1.45 8.15
N ILE A 16 -4.99 0.73 9.25
CA ILE A 16 -6.24 0.02 9.56
C ILE A 16 -7.38 1.03 9.79
N GLU A 17 -7.13 2.14 10.49
CA GLU A 17 -8.14 3.20 10.65
C GLU A 17 -8.48 3.86 9.30
N CYS A 18 -7.51 4.00 8.40
CA CYS A 18 -7.78 4.41 7.02
C CYS A 18 -8.72 3.41 6.32
N GLY A 19 -8.49 2.12 6.51
CA GLY A 19 -9.34 1.05 5.98
C GLY A 19 -10.77 1.09 6.49
N LYS A 20 -10.98 1.56 7.71
CA LYS A 20 -12.32 1.78 8.30
C LYS A 20 -13.01 3.08 7.83
N GLY A 21 -12.28 3.93 7.09
CA GLY A 21 -12.79 5.22 6.65
C GLY A 21 -12.61 6.35 7.67
N ASN A 22 -11.85 6.12 8.75
CA ASN A 22 -11.71 7.08 9.84
C ASN A 22 -10.59 8.11 9.60
N LEU A 23 -9.62 7.81 8.73
CA LEU A 23 -8.45 8.70 8.56
C LEU A 23 -8.79 9.94 7.71
N PHE A 24 -9.38 9.74 6.53
CA PHE A 24 -9.68 10.83 5.60
C PHE A 24 -11.16 11.25 5.61
N GLY A 25 -11.98 10.59 6.43
CA GLY A 25 -13.40 10.87 6.55
C GLY A 25 -14.28 10.10 5.55
N ALA A 26 -15.58 10.10 5.83
CA ALA A 26 -16.55 9.36 5.04
C ALA A 26 -16.58 9.84 3.58
N GLY A 27 -16.64 8.89 2.66
CA GLY A 27 -16.69 9.18 1.22
C GLY A 27 -15.36 9.49 0.56
N ASN A 28 -14.28 9.54 1.32
CA ASN A 28 -12.91 9.80 0.82
C ASN A 28 -12.09 8.52 0.67
N ALA A 29 -10.82 8.67 0.31
CA ALA A 29 -9.91 7.56 0.09
C ALA A 29 -9.87 6.58 1.28
N GLN A 30 -9.83 5.32 0.99
CA GLN A 30 -9.92 4.25 1.97
C GLN A 30 -9.04 3.10 1.51
N LEU A 31 -8.14 2.63 2.37
CA LEU A 31 -7.37 1.42 2.11
C LEU A 31 -8.26 0.18 2.22
N PRO A 32 -7.93 -0.91 1.53
CA PRO A 32 -8.61 -2.17 1.76
C PRO A 32 -8.27 -2.73 3.15
N ALA A 33 -9.16 -3.54 3.69
CA ALA A 33 -8.89 -4.30 4.89
C ALA A 33 -8.03 -5.54 4.58
N PRO A 34 -7.30 -6.11 5.58
CA PRO A 34 -6.71 -7.42 5.44
C PRO A 34 -7.75 -8.48 5.04
N PRO A 35 -7.42 -9.47 4.19
CA PRO A 35 -6.07 -9.77 3.68
C PRO A 35 -5.67 -9.01 2.42
N MET A 36 -6.52 -8.13 1.88
CA MET A 36 -6.21 -7.39 0.65
C MET A 36 -5.25 -6.22 0.86
N LEU A 37 -5.12 -5.72 2.07
CA LEU A 37 -4.08 -4.74 2.45
C LEU A 37 -2.70 -5.42 2.34
N ILE A 38 -1.82 -4.88 1.49
CA ILE A 38 -0.56 -5.54 1.09
C ILE A 38 0.68 -4.76 1.58
N PHE A 39 0.55 -3.99 2.62
CA PHE A 39 1.68 -3.40 3.35
C PHE A 39 1.33 -3.21 4.82
N ASP A 40 2.35 -3.13 5.66
CA ASP A 40 2.19 -3.06 7.12
C ASP A 40 2.29 -1.63 7.65
N ARG A 41 2.97 -0.74 6.93
CA ARG A 41 3.20 0.64 7.34
C ARG A 41 3.61 1.52 6.18
N ILE A 42 3.41 2.82 6.35
CA ILE A 42 3.96 3.85 5.48
C ILE A 42 5.09 4.52 6.24
N THR A 43 6.32 4.37 5.76
CA THR A 43 7.50 4.88 6.43
C THR A 43 7.78 6.33 6.08
N GLN A 44 7.33 6.77 4.91
CA GLN A 44 7.51 8.14 4.48
C GLN A 44 6.41 8.55 3.50
N VAL A 45 5.89 9.75 3.68
CA VAL A 45 5.05 10.44 2.71
C VAL A 45 5.33 11.94 2.79
N ASP A 46 5.55 12.56 1.65
CA ASP A 46 5.84 14.00 1.54
C ASP A 46 5.42 14.56 0.17
N LYS A 47 5.43 15.90 0.05
CA LYS A 47 5.03 16.63 -1.17
C LYS A 47 6.19 16.99 -2.10
N ASP A 48 7.41 16.98 -1.58
CA ASP A 48 8.56 17.60 -2.24
C ASP A 48 9.70 16.61 -2.49
N GLY A 49 9.63 15.41 -1.94
CA GLY A 49 10.63 14.37 -2.09
C GLY A 49 10.50 13.59 -3.40
N GLY A 50 11.19 12.46 -3.43
CA GLY A 50 11.22 11.57 -4.56
C GLY A 50 12.17 12.01 -5.68
N LEU A 51 12.31 11.15 -6.67
CA LEU A 51 13.28 11.31 -7.76
C LEU A 51 13.10 12.63 -8.54
N ASN A 52 11.86 13.09 -8.67
CA ASN A 52 11.52 14.29 -9.44
C ASN A 52 11.17 15.50 -8.56
N GLY A 53 11.34 15.40 -7.23
CA GLY A 53 11.00 16.48 -6.31
C GLY A 53 9.53 16.88 -6.30
N LYS A 54 8.63 15.95 -6.61
CA LYS A 54 7.18 16.19 -6.71
C LYS A 54 6.38 15.40 -5.69
N GLY A 55 7.06 14.86 -4.71
CA GLY A 55 6.48 14.04 -3.65
C GLY A 55 6.75 12.56 -3.83
N GLN A 56 6.60 11.84 -2.72
CA GLN A 56 6.77 10.39 -2.68
C GLN A 56 5.96 9.78 -1.55
N ILE A 57 5.74 8.49 -1.67
CA ILE A 57 5.22 7.64 -0.61
C ILE A 57 6.03 6.35 -0.60
N ILE A 58 6.45 5.90 0.58
CA ILE A 58 7.19 4.66 0.78
C ILE A 58 6.45 3.83 1.81
N ALA A 59 6.18 2.58 1.48
CA ALA A 59 5.54 1.62 2.35
C ALA A 59 6.37 0.34 2.47
N GLU A 60 6.12 -0.43 3.51
CA GLU A 60 6.83 -1.67 3.79
C GLU A 60 5.88 -2.80 4.13
N LEU A 61 6.22 -4.00 3.67
CA LEU A 61 5.58 -5.25 4.03
C LEU A 61 6.62 -6.18 4.64
N ASP A 62 6.40 -6.62 5.89
CA ASP A 62 7.19 -7.67 6.51
C ASP A 62 6.82 -9.02 5.87
N ILE A 63 7.80 -9.73 5.36
CA ILE A 63 7.59 -11.05 4.78
C ILE A 63 7.67 -12.09 5.88
N LYS A 64 6.59 -12.85 6.01
CA LYS A 64 6.47 -13.99 6.94
C LYS A 64 6.06 -15.22 6.15
N PRO A 65 6.64 -16.40 6.43
CA PRO A 65 6.33 -17.64 5.69
C PRO A 65 4.84 -18.02 5.69
N LYS A 66 4.07 -17.55 6.68
CA LYS A 66 2.63 -17.84 6.83
C LYS A 66 1.71 -16.79 6.21
N LEU A 67 2.23 -15.86 5.43
CA LEU A 67 1.36 -14.95 4.67
C LEU A 67 0.46 -15.76 3.75
N TRP A 68 -0.82 -15.36 3.68
CA TRP A 68 -1.88 -16.15 3.04
C TRP A 68 -1.56 -16.54 1.59
N PHE A 69 -0.91 -15.67 0.82
CA PHE A 69 -0.60 -15.94 -0.57
C PHE A 69 0.49 -17.01 -0.75
N PHE A 70 1.37 -17.21 0.23
CA PHE A 70 2.36 -18.29 0.20
C PHE A 70 1.73 -19.67 0.43
N GLU A 71 0.59 -19.73 1.12
CA GLU A 71 -0.10 -20.97 1.39
C GLU A 71 -0.83 -21.53 0.16
N CYS A 72 -1.15 -20.69 -0.80
CA CYS A 72 -1.96 -21.07 -1.96
C CYS A 72 -1.30 -20.81 -3.32
N HIS A 73 -0.24 -20.04 -3.37
CA HIS A 73 0.40 -19.63 -4.62
C HIS A 73 1.92 -19.91 -4.58
N PHE A 74 2.34 -21.12 -4.90
CA PHE A 74 1.61 -22.33 -5.26
C PHE A 74 1.85 -23.42 -4.20
N LEU A 75 1.04 -24.48 -4.17
CA LEU A 75 1.28 -25.61 -3.28
C LEU A 75 2.65 -26.24 -3.58
N GLY A 76 3.53 -26.24 -2.57
CA GLY A 76 4.90 -26.75 -2.71
C GLY A 76 5.88 -25.81 -3.42
N ASP A 77 5.43 -24.65 -3.87
CA ASP A 77 6.25 -23.62 -4.55
C ASP A 77 5.74 -22.23 -4.20
N PRO A 78 5.98 -21.76 -2.97
CA PRO A 78 5.46 -20.49 -2.50
C PRO A 78 6.19 -19.30 -3.15
N VAL A 79 5.41 -18.43 -3.77
CA VAL A 79 5.88 -17.16 -4.35
C VAL A 79 4.76 -16.11 -4.22
N MET A 80 5.11 -14.89 -3.90
CA MET A 80 4.16 -13.79 -3.86
C MET A 80 3.64 -13.51 -5.27
N PRO A 81 2.31 -13.49 -5.49
CA PRO A 81 1.77 -13.07 -6.79
C PRO A 81 2.23 -11.66 -7.15
N GLY A 82 2.82 -11.47 -8.33
CA GLY A 82 3.30 -10.15 -8.77
C GLY A 82 2.19 -9.11 -8.84
N CYS A 83 0.96 -9.53 -9.16
CA CYS A 83 -0.20 -8.65 -9.17
C CYS A 83 -0.51 -8.02 -7.79
N LEU A 84 -0.12 -8.65 -6.69
CA LEU A 84 -0.28 -8.07 -5.35
C LEU A 84 0.68 -6.91 -5.12
N GLY A 85 1.90 -6.99 -5.63
CA GLY A 85 2.84 -5.86 -5.61
C GLY A 85 2.31 -4.66 -6.41
N LEU A 86 1.72 -4.91 -7.57
CA LEU A 86 1.04 -3.85 -8.33
C LEU A 86 -0.12 -3.26 -7.54
N ASP A 87 -0.94 -4.10 -6.93
CA ASP A 87 -2.09 -3.63 -6.14
C ASP A 87 -1.62 -2.79 -4.94
N ALA A 88 -0.51 -3.14 -4.31
CA ALA A 88 0.11 -2.32 -3.27
C ALA A 88 0.41 -0.90 -3.76
N LEU A 89 0.97 -0.76 -4.96
CA LEU A 89 1.24 0.56 -5.54
C LEU A 89 -0.06 1.35 -5.80
N TRP A 90 -1.12 0.70 -6.26
CA TRP A 90 -2.43 1.35 -6.39
C TRP A 90 -3.02 1.75 -5.05
N GLN A 91 -2.88 0.93 -4.02
CA GLN A 91 -3.31 1.24 -2.66
C GLN A 91 -2.56 2.48 -2.13
N MET A 92 -1.24 2.52 -2.32
CA MET A 92 -0.41 3.65 -1.93
C MET A 92 -0.78 4.94 -2.68
N LEU A 93 -1.06 4.83 -3.98
CA LEU A 93 -1.51 5.98 -4.79
C LEU A 93 -2.84 6.53 -4.27
N GLY A 94 -3.80 5.65 -3.98
CA GLY A 94 -5.08 6.06 -3.39
C GLY A 94 -4.91 6.73 -2.04
N PHE A 95 -4.06 6.18 -1.18
CA PHE A 95 -3.70 6.80 0.10
C PHE A 95 -3.08 8.18 -0.09
N TYR A 96 -2.13 8.30 -1.00
CA TYR A 96 -1.42 9.56 -1.27
C TYR A 96 -2.37 10.68 -1.74
N LEU A 97 -3.33 10.35 -2.61
CA LEU A 97 -4.35 11.31 -3.04
C LEU A 97 -5.21 11.78 -1.87
N GLY A 98 -5.64 10.88 -0.98
CA GLY A 98 -6.34 11.23 0.24
C GLY A 98 -5.48 12.11 1.17
N TRP A 99 -4.22 11.77 1.32
CA TRP A 99 -3.25 12.52 2.13
C TRP A 99 -3.03 13.94 1.58
N LEU A 100 -3.04 14.12 0.27
CA LEU A 100 -2.99 15.44 -0.38
C LEU A 100 -4.29 16.24 -0.21
N GLY A 101 -5.36 15.63 0.29
CA GLY A 101 -6.65 16.28 0.52
C GLY A 101 -7.64 16.21 -0.65
N TYR A 102 -7.38 15.40 -1.66
CA TYR A 102 -8.34 15.19 -2.73
C TYR A 102 -9.57 14.44 -2.21
N PRO A 103 -10.79 14.95 -2.48
CA PRO A 103 -12.01 14.29 -2.04
C PRO A 103 -12.39 13.12 -2.93
N GLY A 104 -13.21 12.22 -2.38
CA GLY A 104 -13.79 11.12 -3.15
C GLY A 104 -12.98 9.82 -3.07
N LYS A 105 -13.52 8.79 -3.70
CA LYS A 105 -12.93 7.44 -3.76
C LYS A 105 -12.38 7.18 -5.15
N GLY A 106 -11.10 6.80 -5.21
CA GLY A 106 -10.44 6.41 -6.44
C GLY A 106 -10.74 4.99 -6.89
N ARG A 107 -10.61 4.76 -8.18
CA ARG A 107 -10.57 3.42 -8.79
C ARG A 107 -9.45 3.39 -9.81
N ALA A 108 -8.65 2.32 -9.79
CA ALA A 108 -7.63 2.12 -10.81
C ALA A 108 -8.30 1.92 -12.18
N LEU A 109 -7.84 2.65 -13.18
CA LEU A 109 -8.36 2.56 -14.54
C LEU A 109 -7.46 1.74 -15.43
N GLY A 110 -6.20 1.64 -15.11
CA GLY A 110 -5.24 0.92 -15.92
C GLY A 110 -3.81 1.20 -15.50
N VAL A 111 -2.91 0.58 -16.20
CA VAL A 111 -1.48 0.70 -16.04
C VAL A 111 -0.82 0.50 -17.39
N GLY A 112 0.35 1.08 -17.59
CA GLY A 112 1.12 0.89 -18.81
C GLY A 112 1.85 -0.45 -18.83
N GLU A 113 3.15 -0.42 -19.00
CA GLU A 113 3.98 -1.62 -18.98
C GLU A 113 4.38 -1.97 -17.56
N ILE A 114 4.26 -3.25 -17.21
CA ILE A 114 4.78 -3.80 -15.95
C ILE A 114 5.71 -4.96 -16.28
N LYS A 115 6.84 -5.00 -15.59
CA LYS A 115 7.79 -6.11 -15.63
C LYS A 115 8.06 -6.62 -14.23
N PHE A 116 7.93 -7.92 -14.04
CA PHE A 116 8.36 -8.60 -12.83
C PHE A 116 9.74 -9.21 -13.11
N VAL A 117 10.75 -8.69 -12.47
CA VAL A 117 12.15 -9.07 -12.74
C VAL A 117 12.72 -10.02 -11.69
N GLU A 118 12.02 -10.21 -10.58
CA GLU A 118 12.45 -11.05 -9.47
C GLU A 118 11.25 -11.67 -8.77
N GLU A 119 11.43 -12.89 -8.27
CA GLU A 119 10.44 -13.57 -7.43
C GLU A 119 10.60 -13.17 -5.96
N ILE A 120 9.47 -13.01 -5.27
CA ILE A 120 9.43 -12.76 -3.84
C ILE A 120 9.00 -14.06 -3.15
N LYS A 121 9.95 -14.70 -2.48
CA LYS A 121 9.78 -15.97 -1.77
C LYS A 121 9.74 -15.77 -0.26
N PRO A 122 9.30 -16.80 0.51
CA PRO A 122 9.21 -16.71 1.98
C PRO A 122 10.54 -16.47 2.71
N ASP A 123 11.67 -16.60 2.05
CA ASP A 123 13.00 -16.34 2.59
C ASP A 123 13.41 -14.87 2.61
N LYS A 124 12.64 -14.00 1.97
CA LYS A 124 12.80 -12.55 2.09
C LYS A 124 12.33 -12.07 3.47
N GLU A 125 12.86 -10.97 3.93
CA GLU A 125 12.49 -10.40 5.23
C GLU A 125 11.53 -9.22 5.08
N LEU A 126 11.76 -8.39 4.06
CA LEU A 126 11.05 -7.12 3.88
C LEU A 126 10.90 -6.81 2.39
N ILE A 127 9.75 -6.26 2.04
CA ILE A 127 9.54 -5.57 0.77
C ILE A 127 9.32 -4.10 1.06
N GLN A 128 9.99 -3.26 0.30
CA GLN A 128 9.74 -1.83 0.26
C GLN A 128 9.12 -1.46 -1.09
N TYR A 129 8.03 -0.73 -0.99
CA TYR A 129 7.34 -0.15 -2.15
C TYR A 129 7.62 1.32 -2.28
#